data_225ce4f18a4d336e80142ca3451938cb
#
_entry.id   225ce4f18a4d336e80142ca3451938cb
#
_cell.length_a   1.000
_cell.length_b   1.000
_cell.length_c   1.000
_cell.angle_alpha   90.00
_cell.angle_beta   90.00
_cell.angle_gamma   90.00
#
_symmetry.space_group_name_H-M   'P 1'
#
loop_
_entity.id
_entity.type
_entity.pdbx_description
1 polymer ?
#
loop_
_entity_poly.entity_id
_entity_poly.type
_entity_poly.pdbx_seq_one_letter_code
_entity_poly.pdbx_strand_id
1 'polypeptide(L)'
;MKPLIVVVLVATLAACAMPQTTVRTGMSAPTLIVTGAPAGSILFVDGLRVGSATQFTGTPNVLAVLEGTHQIDVRLGETVVYHEKAFVSSGQSHTVAVGGAVSP
;
A
#
# COMPACT_ATOMS: atom_id res chain seq x y z
N MET A 1 -39.90 -23.70 33.19
CA MET A 1 -39.27 -22.71 33.68
C MET A 1 -37.86 -22.65 33.33
N LYS A 2 -37.17 -23.69 33.31
CA LYS A 2 -35.81 -23.69 33.09
C LYS A 2 -35.42 -23.37 31.67
N PRO A 3 -36.14 -23.60 30.66
CA PRO A 3 -35.71 -23.38 29.31
C PRO A 3 -35.47 -21.93 28.95
N LEU A 4 -36.04 -21.05 29.71
CA LEU A 4 -35.86 -19.67 29.40
C LEU A 4 -34.44 -19.21 29.57
N ILE A 5 -33.74 -19.78 30.48
CA ILE A 5 -32.39 -19.38 30.78
C ILE A 5 -31.47 -19.74 29.63
N VAL A 6 -31.73 -20.82 29.02
CA VAL A 6 -30.86 -21.30 27.96
C VAL A 6 -30.97 -20.42 26.76
N VAL A 7 -32.12 -19.89 26.49
CA VAL A 7 -32.30 -19.05 25.35
C VAL A 7 -31.54 -17.75 25.51
N VAL A 8 -31.45 -17.27 26.69
CA VAL A 8 -30.76 -16.00 26.91
C VAL A 8 -29.28 -16.17 26.66
N LEU A 9 -28.74 -17.31 27.01
CA LEU A 9 -27.34 -17.51 26.81
C LEU A 9 -26.95 -17.54 25.33
N VAL A 10 -27.81 -18.10 24.54
CA VAL A 10 -27.50 -18.19 23.13
C VAL A 10 -27.49 -16.81 22.49
N ALA A 11 -28.33 -15.94 22.94
CA ALA A 11 -28.40 -14.61 22.40
C ALA A 11 -27.16 -13.83 22.70
N THR A 12 -26.53 -14.07 23.82
CA THR A 12 -25.38 -13.31 24.15
C THR A 12 -24.20 -13.67 23.29
N LEU A 13 -24.10 -14.90 22.88
CA LEU A 13 -22.99 -15.31 22.09
C LEU A 13 -23.00 -14.67 20.71
N ALA A 14 -24.14 -14.39 20.19
CA ALA A 14 -24.24 -13.82 18.89
C ALA A 14 -23.63 -12.44 18.85
N ALA A 15 -23.64 -11.74 19.91
CA ALA A 15 -23.13 -10.41 19.92
C ALA A 15 -21.63 -10.34 19.80
N CYS A 16 -20.96 -11.38 20.13
CA CYS A 16 -19.53 -11.32 20.08
C CYS A 16 -18.98 -11.55 18.71
N ALA A 17 -19.74 -11.94 17.82
CA ALA A 17 -19.21 -12.28 16.56
C ALA A 17 -19.07 -11.11 15.63
N MET A 18 -19.05 -9.94 16.06
CA MET A 18 -19.02 -8.88 15.23
C MET A 18 -17.75 -8.56 14.61
N PRO A 19 -17.50 -8.53 13.45
CA PRO A 19 -16.25 -8.27 12.86
C PRO A 19 -16.09 -6.82 12.79
N GLN A 20 -15.01 -6.38 12.89
CA GLN A 20 -14.82 -5.07 12.86
C GLN A 20 -14.48 -4.60 11.59
N THR A 21 -15.01 -4.31 10.79
CA THR A 21 -14.73 -3.88 9.64
C THR A 21 -14.45 -2.53 9.60
N THR A 22 -13.44 -2.14 9.34
CA THR A 22 -13.12 -0.91 9.31
C THR A 22 -13.40 -0.29 8.10
N VAL A 23 -14.29 0.32 7.90
CA VAL A 23 -14.57 0.92 6.77
C VAL A 23 -14.07 2.28 6.66
N ARG A 24 -13.30 2.63 5.81
CA ARG A 24 -12.84 3.88 5.66
C ARG A 24 -13.58 4.49 4.58
N THR A 25 -14.75 4.78 4.66
CA THR A 25 -15.55 5.32 3.69
C THR A 25 -15.05 6.61 3.21
N GLY A 26 -14.95 6.81 1.98
CA GLY A 26 -14.49 8.04 1.46
C GLY A 26 -13.02 8.22 1.40
N MET A 27 -12.28 7.24 1.83
CA MET A 27 -10.88 7.34 1.80
C MET A 27 -10.33 6.31 0.92
N SER A 28 -9.34 6.61 0.11
CA SER A 28 -8.71 5.65 -0.75
C SER A 28 -7.29 5.53 -0.36
N ALA A 29 -6.71 4.40 -0.56
CA ALA A 29 -5.31 4.21 -0.26
C ALA A 29 -4.50 5.07 -1.19
N PRO A 30 -3.41 5.64 -0.74
CA PRO A 30 -2.53 6.37 -1.62
C PRO A 30 -1.88 5.43 -2.61
N THR A 31 -1.47 5.93 -3.75
CA THR A 31 -0.86 5.09 -4.77
C THR A 31 0.46 5.69 -5.21
N LEU A 32 1.35 4.81 -5.65
CA LEU A 32 2.62 5.21 -6.18
C LEU A 32 2.68 4.82 -7.65
N ILE A 33 3.26 5.70 -8.46
CA ILE A 33 3.45 5.42 -9.87
C ILE A 33 4.92 5.66 -10.12
N VAL A 34 5.59 4.77 -10.82
CA VAL A 34 7.01 4.87 -11.08
C VAL A 34 7.22 5.13 -12.56
N THR A 35 7.96 6.17 -12.88
CA THR A 35 8.24 6.46 -14.29
C THR A 35 9.74 6.49 -14.48
N GLY A 36 10.17 6.18 -15.64
CA GLY A 36 11.60 6.28 -16.01
C GLY A 36 12.48 5.20 -15.43
N ALA A 37 11.92 4.16 -14.87
CA ALA A 37 12.76 3.11 -14.30
C ALA A 37 13.39 2.28 -15.38
N PRO A 38 14.64 1.87 -15.21
CA PRO A 38 15.29 1.04 -16.22
C PRO A 38 14.66 -0.33 -16.32
N ALA A 39 14.75 -0.94 -17.46
CA ALA A 39 14.24 -2.27 -17.63
C ALA A 39 14.99 -3.17 -16.68
N GLY A 40 14.33 -4.06 -16.03
CA GLY A 40 14.95 -4.99 -15.12
C GLY A 40 15.14 -4.46 -13.70
N SER A 41 14.76 -3.21 -13.44
CA SER A 41 14.93 -2.70 -12.11
C SER A 41 13.80 -3.17 -11.20
N ILE A 42 14.05 -3.19 -9.92
CA ILE A 42 13.12 -3.69 -8.92
C ILE A 42 12.78 -2.56 -7.98
N LEU A 43 11.52 -2.47 -7.63
CA LEU A 43 11.05 -1.45 -6.72
C LEU A 43 11.00 -2.00 -5.31
N PHE A 44 11.56 -1.24 -4.38
CA PHE A 44 11.50 -1.59 -2.97
C PHE A 44 10.81 -0.45 -2.24
N VAL A 45 9.93 -0.77 -1.33
CA VAL A 45 9.26 0.22 -0.51
C VAL A 45 9.49 -0.17 0.94
N ASP A 46 10.09 0.72 1.70
CA ASP A 46 10.40 0.48 3.11
C ASP A 46 11.25 -0.78 3.29
N GLY A 47 12.13 -1.02 2.34
CA GLY A 47 13.01 -2.18 2.41
C GLY A 47 12.41 -3.47 1.90
N LEU A 48 11.14 -3.47 1.50
CA LEU A 48 10.53 -4.68 1.03
C LEU A 48 10.47 -4.69 -0.48
N ARG A 49 10.82 -5.80 -1.06
CA ARG A 49 10.79 -5.92 -2.50
C ARG A 49 9.34 -5.98 -2.94
N VAL A 50 8.93 -5.09 -3.81
CA VAL A 50 7.56 -5.05 -4.26
C VAL A 50 7.41 -5.74 -5.61
N GLY A 51 8.34 -5.54 -6.49
CA GLY A 51 8.27 -6.15 -7.82
C GLY A 51 9.03 -5.33 -8.83
N SER A 52 8.78 -5.57 -10.09
CA SER A 52 9.48 -4.88 -11.13
C SER A 52 9.05 -3.43 -11.17
N ALA A 53 9.99 -2.53 -11.16
CA ALA A 53 9.65 -1.11 -11.13
C ALA A 53 8.91 -0.70 -12.39
N THR A 54 9.12 -1.36 -13.48
CA THR A 54 8.47 -0.99 -14.73
C THR A 54 7.03 -1.43 -14.80
N GLN A 55 6.55 -2.18 -13.79
CA GLN A 55 5.17 -2.58 -13.80
C GLN A 55 4.27 -1.51 -13.25
N PHE A 56 4.78 -0.60 -12.48
CA PHE A 56 3.94 0.35 -11.77
C PHE A 56 3.96 1.72 -12.45
N THR A 57 3.72 1.75 -13.74
CA THR A 57 3.78 2.99 -14.48
C THR A 57 2.46 3.72 -14.55
N GLY A 58 1.47 3.21 -13.90
CA GLY A 58 0.14 3.82 -13.94
C GLY A 58 -0.78 3.07 -14.86
N THR A 59 -0.24 2.41 -15.82
CA THR A 59 -1.00 1.60 -16.74
C THR A 59 -0.12 0.42 -17.09
N PRO A 60 -0.53 -0.75 -16.73
CA PRO A 60 -1.80 -1.05 -16.16
C PRO A 60 -1.85 -0.95 -14.65
N ASN A 61 -0.73 -0.85 -13.98
CA ASN A 61 -0.73 -0.96 -12.54
C ASN A 61 -0.20 0.23 -11.79
N VAL A 62 -0.74 0.43 -10.62
CA VAL A 62 -0.18 1.39 -9.67
C VAL A 62 0.03 0.60 -8.39
N LEU A 63 0.84 1.09 -7.50
CA LEU A 63 1.09 0.41 -6.25
C LEU A 63 0.32 1.10 -5.13
N ALA A 64 -0.55 0.41 -4.47
CA ALA A 64 -1.28 0.98 -3.33
C ALA A 64 -0.42 0.85 -2.09
N VAL A 65 -0.30 1.89 -1.31
CA VAL A 65 0.51 1.87 -0.10
C VAL A 65 -0.30 2.47 1.05
N LEU A 66 0.21 2.38 2.25
CA LEU A 66 -0.48 2.96 3.38
C LEU A 66 -0.14 4.44 3.44
N GLU A 67 -0.96 5.21 4.09
CA GLU A 67 -0.67 6.60 4.28
C GLU A 67 0.57 6.74 5.11
N GLY A 68 1.34 7.74 4.91
CA GLY A 68 2.49 8.02 5.74
C GLY A 68 3.75 8.19 4.92
N THR A 69 4.87 8.14 5.58
CA THR A 69 6.16 8.30 4.94
C THR A 69 6.70 6.95 4.55
N HIS A 70 7.18 6.85 3.33
CA HIS A 70 7.76 5.60 2.83
C HIS A 70 9.11 5.87 2.19
N GLN A 71 10.01 4.91 2.31
CA GLN A 71 11.28 5.02 1.64
C GLN A 71 11.18 4.23 0.37
N ILE A 72 11.47 4.82 -0.73
CA ILE A 72 11.32 4.18 -2.03
C ILE A 72 12.67 4.03 -2.68
N ASP A 73 13.03 2.83 -3.03
CA ASP A 73 14.29 2.56 -3.70
C ASP A 73 14.02 1.83 -4.99
N VAL A 74 14.74 2.17 -6.03
CA VAL A 74 14.68 1.41 -7.27
C VAL A 74 16.09 0.89 -7.48
N ARG A 75 16.22 -0.41 -7.63
CA ARG A 75 17.51 -1.06 -7.76
C ARG A 75 17.64 -1.81 -9.05
N LEU A 76 18.80 -1.73 -9.63
CA LEU A 76 19.06 -2.50 -10.83
C LEU A 76 20.23 -3.39 -10.44
N GLY A 77 19.96 -4.68 -10.27
CA GLY A 77 20.92 -5.59 -9.72
C GLY A 77 21.14 -5.23 -8.28
N GLU A 78 22.34 -4.95 -7.90
CA GLU A 78 22.60 -4.57 -6.53
C GLU A 78 22.82 -3.08 -6.41
N THR A 79 22.61 -2.33 -7.44
CA THR A 79 22.84 -0.91 -7.41
C THR A 79 21.55 -0.15 -7.23
N VAL A 80 21.53 0.78 -6.30
CA VAL A 80 20.35 1.60 -6.10
C VAL A 80 20.45 2.72 -7.13
N VAL A 81 19.55 2.74 -8.08
CA VAL A 81 19.55 3.76 -9.13
C VAL A 81 18.70 4.95 -8.77
N TYR A 82 17.86 4.83 -7.78
CA TYR A 82 17.04 5.94 -7.34
C TYR A 82 16.56 5.71 -5.93
N HIS A 83 16.52 6.73 -5.12
CA HIS A 83 16.08 6.62 -3.74
C HIS A 83 15.33 7.88 -3.38
N GLU A 84 14.22 7.73 -2.71
CA GLU A 84 13.43 8.87 -2.32
C GLU A 84 12.65 8.57 -1.06
N LYS A 85 12.39 9.54 -0.22
CA LYS A 85 11.55 9.37 0.90
C LYS A 85 10.33 10.23 0.61
N ALA A 86 9.18 9.65 0.57
CA ALA A 86 7.97 10.36 0.18
C ALA A 86 6.88 10.22 1.22
N PHE A 87 6.13 11.28 1.40
CA PHE A 87 4.99 11.23 2.29
C PHE A 87 3.76 11.24 1.43
N VAL A 88 2.86 10.27 1.64
CA VAL A 88 1.64 10.18 0.85
C VAL A 88 0.42 10.18 1.75
N SER A 89 -0.63 10.82 1.32
CA SER A 89 -1.86 10.90 2.06
C SER A 89 -2.96 10.18 1.36
N SER A 90 -4.03 9.90 2.08
CA SER A 90 -5.17 9.21 1.53
C SER A 90 -5.60 9.82 0.21
N GLY A 91 -5.85 9.01 -0.75
CA GLY A 91 -6.33 9.46 -2.04
C GLY A 91 -5.30 10.13 -2.92
N GLN A 92 -4.08 10.24 -2.47
CA GLN A 92 -3.07 10.91 -3.22
C GLN A 92 -2.34 9.97 -4.16
N SER A 93 -1.91 10.45 -5.30
CA SER A 93 -1.09 9.66 -6.19
C SER A 93 0.27 10.35 -6.22
N HIS A 94 1.31 9.62 -5.93
CA HIS A 94 2.66 10.17 -5.94
C HIS A 94 3.45 9.53 -7.06
N THR A 95 4.08 10.33 -7.88
CA THR A 95 4.87 9.80 -8.98
C THR A 95 6.34 9.81 -8.61
N VAL A 96 6.96 8.67 -8.76
CA VAL A 96 8.38 8.51 -8.50
C VAL A 96 9.04 8.59 -9.86
N ALA A 97 9.71 9.68 -10.13
CA ALA A 97 10.31 9.88 -11.44
C ALA A 97 11.78 9.50 -11.42
N VAL A 98 12.08 8.29 -11.76
CA VAL A 98 13.41 7.77 -11.64
C VAL A 98 14.37 8.44 -12.58
N GLY A 99 14.07 8.47 -13.80
CA GLY A 99 15.00 9.03 -14.71
C GLY A 99 15.08 10.52 -14.68
N GLY A 100 13.98 11.12 -14.38
CA GLY A 100 13.97 12.53 -14.45
C GLY A 100 14.57 13.22 -13.32
N ALA A 101 14.83 12.52 -12.30
CA ALA A 101 15.27 13.15 -11.13
C ALA A 101 16.64 13.58 -11.23
N VAL A 102 17.28 13.28 -12.19
CA VAL A 102 18.55 13.56 -12.21
C VAL A 102 18.94 14.88 -12.31
N SER A 103 18.28 15.71 -12.59
CA SER A 103 18.76 16.90 -12.74
C SER A 103 19.20 17.44 -11.65
N PRO A 104 20.05 17.78 -11.36
CA PRO A 104 20.50 18.40 -10.21
C PRO A 104 20.81 19.74 -10.45
#